data_a65e1b43c44e81d5e808086ee62b59af
#
_entry.id   a65e1b43c44e81d5e808086ee62b59af
#
_cell.length_a   1.000
_cell.length_b   1.000
_cell.length_c   1.000
_cell.angle_alpha   90.00
_cell.angle_beta   90.00
_cell.angle_gamma   90.00
#
_symmetry.space_group_name_H-M   'P 1'
#
loop_
_entity.id
_entity.type
_entity.pdbx_description
1 polymer ?
#
loop_
_entity_poly.entity_id
_entity_poly.type
_entity_poly.pdbx_seq_one_letter_code
_entity_poly.pdbx_strand_id
1 'polypeptide(L)'
;MGCLMILTLRKPRRILPQLLWLKQLIREYADIFSKSGDAPPLSKHTEMKIDLIHEAEPARAPQRNTSPAQRKVLIDYVQKHLDHGVLEKARSPWSSRIFLISKKDGGTRAVMDFRHLNSVTKPIAANLPLIQDNLDALGKACIFTATDILSAYYTCGLYEPHRDYTAFKCT
;
A
#
# COMPACT_ATOMS: atom_id res chain seq x y z
N MET A 1 -2.16 12.00 -3.19
CA MET A 1 -2.87 10.83 -2.65
C MET A 1 -3.85 10.32 -3.69
N GLY A 2 -3.64 9.10 -4.20
CA GLY A 2 -4.58 8.50 -5.14
C GLY A 2 -5.75 7.88 -4.38
N CYS A 3 -6.98 8.30 -4.67
CA CYS A 3 -8.16 7.83 -3.97
C CYS A 3 -9.19 7.29 -4.97
N LEU A 4 -9.65 6.05 -4.77
CA LEU A 4 -10.78 5.48 -5.49
C LEU A 4 -12.05 5.75 -4.69
N MET A 5 -13.04 6.37 -5.30
CA MET A 5 -14.31 6.71 -4.65
C MET A 5 -15.44 5.82 -5.18
N ILE A 6 -16.11 5.10 -4.28
CA ILE A 6 -17.31 4.31 -4.60
C ILE A 6 -18.51 5.00 -3.96
N LEU A 7 -19.47 5.41 -4.76
CA LEU A 7 -20.71 6.04 -4.31
C LEU A 7 -21.86 5.04 -4.41
N THR A 8 -22.44 4.66 -3.26
CA THR A 8 -23.64 3.81 -3.21
C THR A 8 -24.86 4.66 -2.86
N LEU A 9 -25.81 4.78 -3.78
CA LEU A 9 -27.01 5.61 -3.60
C LEU A 9 -28.26 4.77 -3.31
N ARG A 10 -28.95 5.05 -2.21
CA ARG A 10 -30.30 4.55 -1.95
C ARG A 10 -31.34 5.66 -2.26
N LYS A 11 -32.19 5.46 -3.30
CA LYS A 11 -33.31 6.28 -3.79
C LYS A 11 -32.95 7.60 -4.52
N PRO A 12 -33.09 7.65 -5.86
CA PRO A 12 -32.51 8.71 -6.70
C PRO A 12 -33.21 10.09 -6.68
N ARG A 13 -34.46 10.22 -6.29
CA ARG A 13 -35.23 11.46 -6.52
C ARG A 13 -34.96 12.65 -5.60
N ARG A 14 -34.34 12.46 -4.43
CA ARG A 14 -33.97 13.56 -3.48
C ARG A 14 -32.49 13.94 -3.48
N ILE A 15 -31.67 13.32 -4.29
CA ILE A 15 -30.19 13.36 -4.19
C ILE A 15 -29.56 14.18 -5.34
N LEU A 16 -30.33 14.65 -6.31
CA LEU A 16 -29.83 15.37 -7.48
C LEU A 16 -28.96 16.61 -7.13
N PRO A 17 -29.36 17.49 -6.21
CA PRO A 17 -28.54 18.65 -5.84
C PRO A 17 -27.22 18.24 -5.17
N GLN A 18 -27.25 17.25 -4.28
CA GLN A 18 -26.06 16.73 -3.62
C GLN A 18 -25.11 16.05 -4.60
N LEU A 19 -25.63 15.36 -5.61
CA LEU A 19 -24.83 14.76 -6.68
C LEU A 19 -24.14 15.81 -7.57
N LEU A 20 -24.81 16.91 -7.87
CA LEU A 20 -24.23 18.00 -8.65
C LEU A 20 -23.10 18.66 -7.86
N TRP A 21 -23.33 18.97 -6.60
CA TRP A 21 -22.30 19.49 -5.69
C TRP A 21 -21.11 18.54 -5.56
N LEU A 22 -21.35 17.25 -5.35
CA LEU A 22 -20.30 16.25 -5.27
C LEU A 22 -19.50 16.15 -6.57
N LYS A 23 -20.16 16.17 -7.73
CA LYS A 23 -19.46 16.20 -9.03
C LYS A 23 -18.58 17.44 -9.19
N GLN A 24 -19.04 18.59 -8.72
CA GLN A 24 -18.25 19.82 -8.74
C GLN A 24 -17.04 19.69 -7.82
N LEU A 25 -17.21 19.19 -6.59
CA LEU A 25 -16.15 18.95 -5.64
C LEU A 25 -15.09 17.98 -6.20
N ILE A 26 -15.51 16.85 -6.80
CA ILE A 26 -14.60 15.90 -7.44
C ILE A 26 -13.82 16.54 -8.59
N ARG A 27 -14.41 17.47 -9.34
CA ARG A 27 -13.71 18.17 -10.41
C ARG A 27 -12.72 19.19 -9.88
N GLU A 28 -13.07 19.89 -8.81
CA GLU A 28 -12.20 20.87 -8.15
C GLU A 28 -10.94 20.21 -7.56
N TYR A 29 -11.10 19.00 -7.00
CA TYR A 29 -10.01 18.22 -6.42
C TYR A 29 -9.61 17.01 -7.28
N ALA A 30 -9.71 17.15 -8.61
CA ALA A 30 -9.43 16.03 -9.53
C ALA A 30 -7.98 15.54 -9.46
N ASP A 31 -7.07 16.40 -9.06
CA ASP A 31 -5.64 16.14 -8.89
C ASP A 31 -5.29 15.16 -7.75
N ILE A 32 -6.19 15.00 -6.75
CA ILE A 32 -5.98 14.01 -5.69
C ILE A 32 -6.37 12.59 -6.09
N PHE A 33 -7.04 12.42 -7.25
CA PHE A 33 -7.47 11.11 -7.74
C PHE A 33 -6.45 10.52 -8.70
N SER A 34 -5.90 9.36 -8.36
CA SER A 34 -4.99 8.61 -9.22
C SER A 34 -5.73 7.88 -10.33
N LYS A 35 -5.11 7.80 -11.49
CA LYS A 35 -5.56 6.99 -12.61
C LYS A 35 -4.95 5.58 -12.51
N SER A 36 -5.58 4.62 -13.20
CA SER A 36 -5.03 3.26 -13.29
C SER A 36 -3.67 3.30 -13.98
N GLY A 37 -2.66 2.78 -13.30
CA GLY A 37 -1.28 2.72 -13.81
C GLY A 37 -0.35 3.84 -13.33
N ASP A 38 -0.88 4.87 -12.66
CA ASP A 38 -0.06 5.93 -12.08
C ASP A 38 0.91 5.37 -11.03
N ALA A 39 2.06 6.03 -10.91
CA ALA A 39 2.95 5.79 -9.78
C ALA A 39 2.28 6.25 -8.48
N PRO A 40 2.40 5.49 -7.37
CA PRO A 40 1.87 5.94 -6.10
C PRO A 40 2.56 7.24 -5.67
N PRO A 41 1.80 8.30 -5.35
CA PRO A 41 2.39 9.57 -4.93
C PRO A 41 3.06 9.40 -3.55
N LEU A 42 4.30 9.83 -3.45
CA LEU A 42 5.01 9.83 -2.17
C LEU A 42 4.48 10.94 -1.26
N SER A 43 4.13 10.59 -0.02
CA SER A 43 3.76 11.58 0.99
C SER A 43 4.95 12.46 1.36
N LYS A 44 4.74 13.76 1.37
CA LYS A 44 5.76 14.74 1.79
C LYS A 44 5.82 14.93 3.32
N HIS A 45 4.84 14.39 4.04
CA HIS A 45 4.64 14.68 5.46
C HIS A 45 4.87 13.47 6.37
N THR A 46 5.06 12.28 5.79
CA THR A 46 5.14 11.05 6.56
C THR A 46 6.28 10.19 6.06
N GLU A 47 7.16 9.84 6.97
CA GLU A 47 8.26 8.92 6.75
C GLU A 47 8.16 7.77 7.73
N MET A 48 8.24 6.55 7.27
CA MET A 48 8.17 5.35 8.10
C MET A 48 9.55 5.02 8.64
N LYS A 49 9.66 4.86 9.96
CA LYS A 49 10.87 4.37 10.64
C LYS A 49 10.64 2.94 11.11
N ILE A 50 11.67 2.12 11.01
CA ILE A 50 11.67 0.73 11.49
C ILE A 50 12.67 0.65 12.63
N ASP A 51 12.17 0.71 13.87
CA ASP A 51 13.02 0.58 15.05
C ASP A 51 13.22 -0.90 15.38
N LEU A 52 14.45 -1.37 15.31
CA LEU A 52 14.79 -2.73 15.62
C LEU A 52 15.05 -2.92 17.13
N ILE A 53 14.84 -4.13 17.61
CA ILE A 53 15.29 -4.54 18.93
C ILE A 53 16.83 -4.54 18.97
N HIS A 54 17.41 -4.46 20.18
CA HIS A 54 18.85 -4.53 20.34
C HIS A 54 19.36 -5.88 19.81
N GLU A 55 20.51 -5.88 19.11
CA GLU A 55 21.15 -7.08 18.55
C GLU A 55 20.35 -7.82 17.47
N ALA A 56 19.49 -7.11 16.72
CA ALA A 56 18.76 -7.71 15.61
C ALA A 56 19.71 -8.16 14.49
N GLU A 57 19.70 -9.46 14.19
CA GLU A 57 20.49 -10.01 13.09
C GLU A 57 19.77 -9.87 11.75
N PRO A 58 20.52 -9.55 10.66
CA PRO A 58 19.95 -9.46 9.32
C PRO A 58 19.33 -10.77 8.87
N ALA A 59 18.09 -10.68 8.37
CA ALA A 59 17.42 -11.80 7.72
C ALA A 59 18.11 -12.15 6.40
N ARG A 60 18.46 -13.41 6.22
CA ARG A 60 18.94 -13.98 4.97
C ARG A 60 18.01 -15.10 4.52
N ALA A 61 16.91 -14.74 3.89
CA ALA A 61 15.97 -15.74 3.44
C ALA A 61 16.56 -16.57 2.28
N PRO A 62 16.53 -17.90 2.34
CA PRO A 62 16.97 -18.75 1.26
C PRO A 62 16.07 -18.52 0.04
N GLN A 63 16.70 -18.54 -1.14
CA GLN A 63 16.01 -18.39 -2.39
C GLN A 63 15.12 -19.62 -2.67
N ARG A 64 13.90 -19.40 -3.14
CA ARG A 64 13.03 -20.46 -3.64
C ARG A 64 13.22 -20.66 -5.14
N ASN A 65 13.14 -21.90 -5.59
CA ASN A 65 12.98 -22.20 -7.00
C ASN A 65 11.67 -21.61 -7.51
N THR A 66 11.77 -20.76 -8.50
CA THR A 66 10.63 -20.17 -9.20
C THR A 66 10.61 -20.68 -10.63
N SER A 67 9.43 -20.98 -11.17
CA SER A 67 9.32 -21.37 -12.58
C SER A 67 9.74 -20.20 -13.49
N PRO A 68 10.17 -20.46 -14.73
CA PRO A 68 10.54 -19.39 -15.67
C PRO A 68 9.41 -18.36 -15.86
N ALA A 69 8.15 -18.82 -15.90
CA ALA A 69 6.98 -17.93 -16.02
C ALA A 69 6.82 -17.03 -14.79
N GLN A 70 6.95 -17.59 -13.59
CA GLN A 70 6.89 -16.80 -12.34
C GLN A 70 8.04 -15.81 -12.25
N ARG A 71 9.24 -16.20 -12.67
CA ARG A 71 10.42 -15.32 -12.69
C ARG A 71 10.17 -14.11 -13.59
N LYS A 72 9.62 -14.32 -14.78
CA LYS A 72 9.28 -13.21 -15.68
C LYS A 72 8.32 -12.22 -15.00
N VAL A 73 7.25 -12.69 -14.39
CA VAL A 73 6.28 -11.84 -13.66
C VAL A 73 6.96 -11.05 -12.53
N LEU A 74 7.89 -11.68 -11.79
CA LEU A 74 8.63 -10.98 -10.73
C LEU A 74 9.58 -9.90 -11.30
N ILE A 75 10.27 -10.20 -12.39
CA ILE A 75 11.15 -9.22 -13.06
C ILE A 75 10.34 -8.03 -13.56
N ASP A 76 9.23 -8.27 -14.24
CA ASP A 76 8.33 -7.22 -14.73
C ASP A 76 7.79 -6.36 -13.58
N TYR A 77 7.42 -7.01 -12.46
CA TYR A 77 6.98 -6.31 -11.25
C TYR A 77 8.09 -5.41 -10.69
N VAL A 78 9.29 -5.92 -10.52
CA VAL A 78 10.43 -5.16 -9.97
C VAL A 78 10.80 -4.01 -10.90
N GLN A 79 10.87 -4.25 -12.22
CA GLN A 79 11.18 -3.20 -13.20
C GLN A 79 10.18 -2.07 -13.15
N LYS A 80 8.89 -2.39 -13.15
CA LYS A 80 7.83 -1.39 -13.02
C LYS A 80 7.99 -0.52 -11.78
N HIS A 81 8.34 -1.10 -10.62
CA HIS A 81 8.47 -0.35 -9.38
C HIS A 81 9.80 0.44 -9.30
N LEU A 82 10.84 -0.01 -10.00
CA LEU A 82 12.07 0.77 -10.20
C LEU A 82 11.77 2.01 -11.06
N ASP A 83 11.04 1.84 -12.17
CA ASP A 83 10.66 2.94 -13.07
C ASP A 83 9.78 3.99 -12.37
N HIS A 84 8.96 3.56 -11.42
CA HIS A 84 8.13 4.44 -10.59
C HIS A 84 8.88 5.05 -9.38
N GLY A 85 10.15 4.72 -9.16
CA GLY A 85 10.92 5.19 -8.01
C GLY A 85 10.44 4.63 -6.66
N VAL A 86 9.62 3.57 -6.67
CA VAL A 86 9.15 2.88 -5.45
C VAL A 86 10.21 1.94 -4.91
N LEU A 87 11.00 1.36 -5.79
CA LEU A 87 12.14 0.50 -5.46
C LEU A 87 13.44 1.15 -5.92
N GLU A 88 14.52 0.80 -5.25
CA GLU A 88 15.89 1.18 -5.61
C GLU A 88 16.80 -0.04 -5.56
N LYS A 89 17.91 0.00 -6.28
CA LYS A 89 18.95 -1.03 -6.20
C LYS A 89 19.81 -0.78 -4.98
N ALA A 90 19.95 -1.76 -4.11
CA ALA A 90 20.70 -1.66 -2.87
C ALA A 90 21.70 -2.80 -2.68
N ARG A 91 22.70 -2.56 -1.84
CA ARG A 91 23.59 -3.59 -1.28
C ARG A 91 23.34 -3.65 0.22
N SER A 92 22.58 -4.63 0.66
CA SER A 92 22.17 -4.76 2.06
C SER A 92 22.56 -6.13 2.61
N PRO A 93 22.91 -6.23 3.91
CA PRO A 93 23.04 -7.51 4.61
C PRO A 93 21.68 -8.19 4.82
N TRP A 94 20.57 -7.44 4.75
CA TRP A 94 19.21 -7.95 4.86
C TRP A 94 18.74 -8.48 3.51
N SER A 95 18.02 -9.59 3.51
CA SER A 95 17.45 -10.15 2.27
C SER A 95 16.16 -10.90 2.59
N SER A 96 15.05 -10.23 2.41
CA SER A 96 13.72 -10.84 2.51
C SER A 96 13.39 -11.64 1.24
N ARG A 97 12.43 -12.55 1.35
CA ARG A 97 11.95 -13.33 0.21
C ARG A 97 10.84 -12.59 -0.51
N ILE A 98 10.89 -12.60 -1.85
CA ILE A 98 9.75 -12.21 -2.68
C ILE A 98 9.13 -13.46 -3.32
N PHE A 99 7.80 -13.52 -3.39
CA PHE A 99 7.05 -14.61 -4.01
C PHE A 99 5.73 -14.14 -4.59
N LEU A 100 5.11 -14.95 -5.43
CA LEU A 100 3.83 -14.66 -6.08
C LEU A 100 2.70 -15.40 -5.37
N ILE A 101 1.60 -14.70 -5.15
CA ILE A 101 0.32 -15.28 -4.70
C ILE A 101 -0.77 -14.99 -5.73
N SER A 102 -1.66 -15.94 -5.92
CA SER A 102 -2.84 -15.76 -6.78
C SER A 102 -3.88 -14.88 -6.07
N LYS A 103 -4.44 -13.94 -6.80
CA LYS A 103 -5.61 -13.19 -6.36
C LYS A 103 -6.88 -13.96 -6.63
N LYS A 104 -7.98 -13.62 -5.94
CA LYS A 104 -9.31 -14.23 -6.16
C LYS A 104 -9.87 -13.97 -7.57
N ASP A 105 -9.45 -12.87 -8.20
CA ASP A 105 -9.82 -12.47 -9.57
C ASP A 105 -8.95 -13.12 -10.67
N GLY A 106 -8.14 -14.13 -10.32
CA GLY A 106 -7.24 -14.82 -11.25
C GLY A 106 -5.93 -14.08 -11.53
N GLY A 107 -5.75 -12.88 -11.02
CA GLY A 107 -4.50 -12.14 -11.14
C GLY A 107 -3.40 -12.67 -10.21
N THR A 108 -2.21 -12.11 -10.34
CA THR A 108 -1.05 -12.45 -9.50
C THR A 108 -0.58 -11.22 -8.74
N ARG A 109 -0.15 -11.42 -7.49
CA ARG A 109 0.42 -10.37 -6.65
C ARG A 109 1.80 -10.81 -6.16
N ALA A 110 2.80 -9.96 -6.31
CA ALA A 110 4.09 -10.13 -5.66
C ALA A 110 3.99 -9.70 -4.18
N VAL A 111 4.55 -10.49 -3.30
CA VAL A 111 4.53 -10.26 -1.85
C VAL A 111 5.93 -10.49 -1.30
N MET A 112 6.37 -9.58 -0.43
CA MET A 112 7.62 -9.70 0.30
C MET A 112 7.34 -10.30 1.69
N ASP A 113 8.18 -11.25 2.09
CA ASP A 113 8.05 -11.92 3.37
C ASP A 113 8.86 -11.19 4.44
N PHE A 114 8.21 -10.26 5.11
CA PHE A 114 8.82 -9.50 6.20
C PHE A 114 8.60 -10.10 7.59
N ARG A 115 8.18 -11.37 7.71
CA ARG A 115 7.91 -11.99 9.02
C ARG A 115 9.13 -11.98 9.94
N HIS A 116 10.33 -12.21 9.40
CA HIS A 116 11.55 -12.11 10.20
C HIS A 116 11.84 -10.66 10.61
N LEU A 117 11.78 -9.72 9.69
CA LEU A 117 11.94 -8.29 10.01
C LEU A 117 10.93 -7.85 11.08
N ASN A 118 9.67 -8.23 10.93
CA ASN A 118 8.62 -7.91 11.90
C ASN A 118 8.89 -8.51 13.29
N SER A 119 9.48 -9.70 13.36
CA SER A 119 9.80 -10.34 14.66
C SER A 119 10.92 -9.64 15.43
N VAL A 120 11.76 -8.88 14.74
CA VAL A 120 12.85 -8.10 15.34
C VAL A 120 12.59 -6.59 15.34
N THR A 121 11.41 -6.16 14.91
CA THR A 121 10.97 -4.76 14.97
C THR A 121 10.27 -4.50 16.31
N LYS A 122 10.56 -3.36 16.92
CA LYS A 122 9.87 -2.94 18.14
C LYS A 122 8.40 -2.67 17.83
N PRO A 123 7.46 -3.26 18.60
CA PRO A 123 6.05 -3.01 18.39
C PRO A 123 5.70 -1.56 18.67
N ILE A 124 4.90 -0.96 17.80
CA ILE A 124 4.37 0.40 17.97
C ILE A 124 2.98 0.28 18.56
N ALA A 125 2.76 0.93 19.71
CA ALA A 125 1.42 1.06 20.27
C ALA A 125 0.62 2.08 19.45
N ALA A 126 -0.37 1.61 18.70
CA ALA A 126 -1.29 2.48 17.96
C ALA A 126 -2.68 2.39 18.57
N ASN A 127 -3.25 3.54 18.94
CA ASN A 127 -4.63 3.63 19.38
C ASN A 127 -5.53 3.65 18.14
N LEU A 128 -6.05 2.48 17.78
CA LEU A 128 -7.06 2.37 16.72
C LEU A 128 -8.44 2.64 17.34
N PRO A 129 -9.30 3.42 16.66
CA PRO A 129 -10.67 3.61 17.13
C PRO A 129 -11.42 2.28 17.11
N LEU A 130 -12.32 2.10 18.08
CA LEU A 130 -13.17 0.91 18.13
C LEU A 130 -14.12 0.90 16.92
N ILE A 131 -14.35 -0.28 16.37
CA ILE A 131 -15.28 -0.45 15.23
C ILE A 131 -16.67 0.05 15.60
N GLN A 132 -17.11 -0.19 16.87
CA GLN A 132 -18.40 0.24 17.36
C GLN A 132 -18.53 1.77 17.35
N ASP A 133 -17.52 2.50 17.82
CA ASP A 133 -17.50 3.96 17.80
C ASP A 133 -17.66 4.51 16.38
N ASN A 134 -17.00 3.87 15.40
CA ASN A 134 -17.13 4.24 13.99
C ASN A 134 -18.55 3.97 13.45
N LEU A 135 -19.17 2.84 13.83
CA LEU A 135 -20.54 2.52 13.43
C LEU A 135 -21.54 3.48 14.06
N ASP A 136 -21.36 3.82 15.33
CA ASP A 136 -22.21 4.77 16.06
C ASP A 136 -22.09 6.18 15.47
N ALA A 137 -20.90 6.59 15.05
CA ALA A 137 -20.68 7.86 14.35
C ALA A 137 -21.39 7.95 13.00
N LEU A 138 -21.65 6.82 12.32
CA LEU A 138 -22.44 6.79 11.09
C LEU A 138 -23.92 7.13 11.35
N GLY A 139 -24.44 6.80 12.52
CA GLY A 139 -25.75 7.18 13.03
C GLY A 139 -26.88 7.07 12.03
N LYS A 140 -27.57 8.20 11.79
CA LYS A 140 -28.70 8.32 10.85
C LYS A 140 -28.30 8.74 9.44
N ALA A 141 -27.02 8.63 9.06
CA ALA A 141 -26.57 9.01 7.74
C ALA A 141 -27.27 8.18 6.64
N CYS A 142 -27.71 8.87 5.60
CA CYS A 142 -28.39 8.24 4.45
C CYS A 142 -27.48 8.16 3.22
N ILE A 143 -26.34 8.87 3.24
CA ILE A 143 -25.36 8.91 2.13
C ILE A 143 -24.00 8.58 2.73
N PHE A 144 -23.32 7.62 2.13
CA PHE A 144 -21.99 7.18 2.54
C PHE A 144 -21.02 7.35 1.37
N THR A 145 -19.84 7.85 1.66
CA THR A 145 -18.74 7.92 0.70
C THR A 145 -17.61 7.05 1.22
N ALA A 146 -17.13 6.14 0.39
CA ALA A 146 -15.98 5.33 0.68
C ALA A 146 -14.81 5.76 -0.24
N THR A 147 -13.65 5.96 0.35
CA THR A 147 -12.43 6.31 -0.36
C THR A 147 -11.34 5.30 -0.01
N ASP A 148 -10.52 4.93 -0.99
CA ASP A 148 -9.40 4.01 -0.80
C ASP A 148 -8.11 4.64 -1.34
N ILE A 149 -7.01 4.42 -0.64
CA ILE A 149 -5.71 4.97 -1.05
C ILE A 149 -5.04 3.98 -2.00
N LEU A 150 -4.78 4.42 -3.23
CA LEU A 150 -4.08 3.59 -4.21
C LEU A 150 -2.68 3.25 -3.70
N SER A 151 -2.42 1.95 -3.56
CA SER A 151 -1.09 1.44 -3.15
C SER A 151 -0.57 2.09 -1.86
N ALA A 152 -1.40 2.19 -0.83
CA ALA A 152 -1.15 2.92 0.42
C ALA A 152 0.24 2.68 1.04
N TYR A 153 0.74 1.44 0.98
CA TYR A 153 2.07 1.11 1.51
C TYR A 153 3.21 1.85 0.78
N TYR A 154 3.04 2.17 -0.49
CA TYR A 154 4.06 2.87 -1.29
C TYR A 154 3.92 4.40 -1.24
N THR A 155 2.86 4.91 -0.62
CA THR A 155 2.70 6.36 -0.44
C THR A 155 3.47 6.90 0.76
N CYS A 156 3.90 6.04 1.68
CA CYS A 156 4.72 6.40 2.82
C CYS A 156 6.19 6.09 2.53
N GLY A 157 7.02 7.11 2.46
CA GLY A 157 8.47 6.95 2.27
C GLY A 157 9.10 6.22 3.45
N LEU A 158 10.11 5.43 3.20
CA LEU A 158 10.89 4.78 4.23
C LEU A 158 12.09 5.67 4.57
N TYR A 159 12.33 5.89 5.85
CA TYR A 159 13.49 6.62 6.36
C TYR A 159 14.78 6.04 5.79
N GLU A 160 15.59 6.87 5.15
CA GLU A 160 16.71 6.44 4.33
C GLU A 160 17.66 5.45 5.02
N PRO A 161 18.11 5.67 6.29
CA PRO A 161 18.96 4.70 6.98
C PRO A 161 18.31 3.35 7.26
N HIS A 162 16.97 3.24 7.18
CA HIS A 162 16.22 2.01 7.45
C HIS A 162 15.81 1.26 6.17
N ARG A 163 16.13 1.79 4.99
CA ARG A 163 15.77 1.16 3.70
C ARG A 163 16.40 -0.22 3.55
N ASP A 164 17.62 -0.38 4.03
CA ASP A 164 18.35 -1.65 3.99
C ASP A 164 17.59 -2.81 4.64
N TYR A 165 16.77 -2.54 5.68
CA TYR A 165 16.02 -3.59 6.38
C TYR A 165 14.97 -4.25 5.51
N THR A 166 14.45 -3.53 4.53
CA THR A 166 13.41 -4.02 3.61
C THR A 166 13.96 -4.60 2.32
N ALA A 167 15.28 -4.76 2.20
CA ALA A 167 15.89 -5.32 1.02
C ALA A 167 15.40 -6.75 0.75
N PHE A 168 15.25 -7.08 -0.53
CA PHE A 168 14.89 -8.41 -0.98
C PHE A 168 15.70 -8.80 -2.22
N LYS A 169 15.81 -10.09 -2.48
CA LYS A 169 16.50 -10.61 -3.65
C LYS A 169 15.48 -11.09 -4.68
N CYS A 170 15.54 -10.49 -5.86
CA CYS A 170 14.86 -10.96 -7.06
C CYS A 170 15.88 -11.64 -7.98
N THR A 171 15.60 -12.84 -8.43
CA THR A 171 16.46 -13.62 -9.32
C THR A 171 15.93 -13.68 -10.71
#